data_6f3576358cebd64e88aaade5126bb733
#
_entry.id   6f3576358cebd64e88aaade5126bb733
#
_cell.length_a   1.000
_cell.length_b   1.000
_cell.length_c   1.000
_cell.angle_alpha   90.00
_cell.angle_beta   90.00
_cell.angle_gamma   90.00
#
_symmetry.space_group_name_H-M   'P 1'
#
loop_
_entity.id
_entity.type
_entity.pdbx_description
1 polymer ?
#
loop_
_entity_poly.entity_id
_entity_poly.type
_entity_poly.pdbx_seq_one_letter_code
_entity_poly.pdbx_strand_id
1 'polypeptide(L)'
;RYIRWIKGRPRIKVNYHPAPDYARGKAFFNVTSRYIETYSSSNNKDRQYLYSSLPLQGIVNHQEFILEKDEFFLLSYNEKVIPVDIEREKLEYCRTLVYWLNWTDRTRKFTIYNDIIERSLLTLKMMSFYNGAVLASLTTSLPEAVGEVRNWDYRFCWLRDASMSIETLFKIGHADAARKFMKFIQST
;
A
#
# COMPACT_ATOMS: atom_id res chain seq x y z
N ARG A 1 -3.71 -9.23 -1.83
CA ARG A 1 -2.95 -10.38 -1.26
C ARG A 1 -3.38 -11.66 -1.94
N TYR A 2 -2.40 -12.45 -2.35
CA TYR A 2 -2.59 -13.78 -2.90
C TYR A 2 -2.13 -14.82 -1.88
N ILE A 3 -2.99 -15.78 -1.57
CA ILE A 3 -2.68 -16.89 -0.64
C ILE A 3 -2.56 -18.15 -1.49
N ARG A 4 -1.35 -18.69 -1.55
CA ARG A 4 -1.08 -19.93 -2.24
C ARG A 4 -1.30 -21.11 -1.29
N TRP A 5 -2.23 -21.98 -1.64
CA TRP A 5 -2.40 -23.25 -0.96
C TRP A 5 -1.33 -24.23 -1.40
N ILE A 6 -0.64 -24.88 -0.46
CA ILE A 6 0.43 -25.83 -0.76
C ILE A 6 -0.03 -27.26 -0.46
N LYS A 7 -0.55 -27.49 0.74
CA LYS A 7 -1.02 -28.82 1.18
C LYS A 7 -1.80 -28.75 2.49
N GLY A 8 -2.55 -29.80 2.79
CA GLY A 8 -3.29 -29.93 4.05
C GLY A 8 -4.59 -29.14 4.05
N ARG A 9 -5.15 -28.94 5.23
CA ARG A 9 -6.40 -28.19 5.47
C ARG A 9 -6.17 -27.09 6.51
N PRO A 10 -5.35 -26.07 6.20
CA PRO A 10 -5.08 -24.99 7.14
C PRO A 10 -6.37 -24.19 7.42
N ARG A 11 -6.55 -23.80 8.67
CA ARG A 11 -7.62 -22.90 9.08
C ARG A 11 -7.12 -21.48 9.08
N ILE A 12 -7.88 -20.56 8.49
CA ILE A 12 -7.59 -19.14 8.51
C ILE A 12 -8.79 -18.36 9.06
N LYS A 13 -8.49 -17.26 9.71
CA LYS A 13 -9.49 -16.27 10.12
C LYS A 13 -9.11 -14.93 9.53
N VAL A 14 -10.09 -14.25 8.94
CA VAL A 14 -9.87 -12.91 8.37
C VAL A 14 -10.35 -11.88 9.37
N ASN A 15 -9.41 -11.05 9.85
CA ASN A 15 -9.73 -9.90 10.67
C ASN A 15 -9.78 -8.65 9.77
N TYR A 16 -10.99 -8.28 9.35
CA TYR A 16 -11.23 -7.09 8.53
C TYR A 16 -11.82 -5.99 9.41
N HIS A 17 -10.97 -5.04 9.80
CA HIS A 17 -11.33 -3.90 10.65
C HIS A 17 -10.92 -2.58 9.97
N PRO A 18 -11.60 -2.18 8.89
CA PRO A 18 -11.30 -0.94 8.22
C PRO A 18 -11.68 0.26 9.09
N ALA A 19 -10.86 1.31 9.01
CA ALA A 19 -11.07 2.57 9.71
C ALA A 19 -11.06 3.73 8.70
N PRO A 20 -12.07 3.82 7.81
CA PRO A 20 -12.14 4.90 6.83
C PRO A 20 -12.25 6.25 7.53
N ASP A 21 -11.82 7.32 6.84
CA ASP A 21 -11.78 8.68 7.36
C ASP A 21 -11.05 8.78 8.71
N TYR A 22 -9.88 8.13 8.82
CA TYR A 22 -9.04 8.16 10.03
C TYR A 22 -9.78 7.72 11.32
N ALA A 23 -10.74 6.81 11.21
CA ALA A 23 -11.58 6.35 12.31
C ALA A 23 -12.39 7.46 13.01
N ARG A 24 -12.64 8.59 12.36
CA ARG A 24 -13.45 9.70 12.92
C ARG A 24 -14.92 9.34 13.08
N GLY A 25 -15.40 8.33 12.36
CA GLY A 25 -16.76 7.83 12.42
C GLY A 25 -16.82 6.31 12.52
N LYS A 26 -18.03 5.79 12.71
CA LYS A 26 -18.26 4.33 12.67
C LYS A 26 -18.13 3.83 11.24
N ALA A 27 -17.47 2.68 11.06
CA ALA A 27 -17.45 1.97 9.80
C ALA A 27 -18.76 1.18 9.60
N PHE A 28 -19.37 1.32 8.43
CA PHE A 28 -20.52 0.56 7.99
C PHE A 28 -20.12 -0.39 6.87
N PHE A 29 -20.77 -1.54 6.82
CA PHE A 29 -20.52 -2.57 5.84
C PHE A 29 -21.78 -2.82 5.00
N ASN A 30 -21.61 -2.86 3.70
CA ASN A 30 -22.61 -3.32 2.74
C ASN A 30 -22.04 -4.54 2.00
N VAL A 31 -22.55 -5.73 2.29
CA VAL A 31 -22.07 -6.97 1.69
C VAL A 31 -22.90 -7.26 0.45
N THR A 32 -22.24 -7.28 -0.68
CA THR A 32 -22.82 -7.66 -1.98
C THR A 32 -22.39 -9.08 -2.37
N SER A 33 -22.83 -9.58 -3.52
CA SER A 33 -22.35 -10.84 -4.07
C SER A 33 -20.89 -10.80 -4.56
N ARG A 34 -20.30 -9.62 -4.74
CA ARG A 34 -18.97 -9.42 -5.37
C ARG A 34 -17.94 -8.79 -4.44
N TYR A 35 -18.35 -7.95 -3.49
CA TYR A 35 -17.45 -7.21 -2.60
C TYR A 35 -18.14 -6.81 -1.31
N ILE A 36 -17.33 -6.50 -0.31
CA ILE A 36 -17.75 -5.78 0.88
C ILE A 36 -17.43 -4.30 0.65
N GLU A 37 -18.44 -3.45 0.62
CA GLU A 37 -18.28 -2.01 0.61
C GLU A 37 -18.23 -1.49 2.04
N THR A 38 -17.22 -0.68 2.35
CA THR A 38 -17.07 -0.05 3.66
C THR A 38 -17.01 1.46 3.51
N TYR A 39 -17.73 2.17 4.37
CA TYR A 39 -17.73 3.65 4.41
C TYR A 39 -17.86 4.14 5.86
N SER A 40 -17.47 5.40 6.09
CA SER A 40 -17.57 6.04 7.41
C SER A 40 -18.89 6.79 7.57
N SER A 41 -19.41 6.85 8.79
CA SER A 41 -20.53 7.73 9.14
C SER A 41 -20.19 9.21 9.06
N SER A 42 -18.91 9.57 9.23
CA SER A 42 -18.42 10.95 9.18
C SER A 42 -18.16 11.43 7.75
N ASN A 43 -17.83 10.52 6.83
CA ASN A 43 -17.53 10.84 5.44
C ASN A 43 -17.89 9.66 4.52
N ASN A 44 -18.99 9.78 3.81
CA ASN A 44 -19.46 8.75 2.89
C ASN A 44 -18.78 8.76 1.51
N LYS A 45 -17.86 9.70 1.27
CA LYS A 45 -17.07 9.78 0.03
C LYS A 45 -15.88 8.81 0.06
N ASP A 46 -15.35 8.52 1.25
CA ASP A 46 -14.25 7.56 1.41
C ASP A 46 -14.82 6.16 1.49
N ARG A 47 -14.70 5.43 0.38
CA ARG A 47 -15.21 4.06 0.25
C ARG A 47 -14.08 3.08 0.04
N GLN A 48 -14.19 1.93 0.68
CA GLN A 48 -13.29 0.81 0.48
C GLN A 48 -14.10 -0.38 -0.03
N TYR A 49 -13.53 -1.12 -0.97
CA TYR A 49 -14.14 -2.30 -1.57
C TYR A 49 -13.22 -3.49 -1.39
N LEU A 50 -13.63 -4.43 -0.53
CA LEU A 50 -12.90 -5.68 -0.33
C LEU A 50 -13.51 -6.77 -1.20
N TYR A 51 -12.70 -7.32 -2.09
CA TYR A 51 -12.99 -8.49 -2.91
C TYR A 51 -12.26 -9.70 -2.35
N SER A 52 -12.86 -10.86 -2.44
CA SER A 52 -12.25 -12.11 -2.04
C SER A 52 -12.91 -13.28 -2.75
N SER A 53 -12.17 -14.35 -2.93
CA SER A 53 -12.70 -15.66 -3.32
C SER A 53 -13.36 -16.41 -2.17
N LEU A 54 -13.11 -15.99 -0.92
CA LEU A 54 -13.80 -16.51 0.25
C LEU A 54 -15.22 -15.90 0.40
N PRO A 55 -16.15 -16.59 1.07
CA PRO A 55 -17.48 -16.06 1.35
C PRO A 55 -17.45 -14.74 2.13
N LEU A 56 -17.88 -13.66 1.48
CA LEU A 56 -17.76 -12.30 2.01
C LEU A 56 -18.54 -12.11 3.33
N GLN A 57 -19.71 -12.70 3.45
CA GLN A 57 -20.49 -12.64 4.69
C GLN A 57 -19.76 -13.34 5.85
N GLY A 58 -19.04 -14.42 5.57
CA GLY A 58 -18.21 -15.11 6.57
C GLY A 58 -17.04 -14.26 7.05
N ILE A 59 -16.47 -13.41 6.17
CA ILE A 59 -15.42 -12.45 6.54
C ILE A 59 -15.96 -11.43 7.56
N VAL A 60 -17.12 -10.84 7.29
CA VAL A 60 -17.75 -9.87 8.19
C VAL A 60 -18.14 -10.50 9.52
N ASN A 61 -18.58 -11.75 9.49
CA ASN A 61 -18.96 -12.51 10.68
C ASN A 61 -17.76 -13.14 11.42
N HIS A 62 -16.51 -12.85 10.98
CA HIS A 62 -15.27 -13.37 11.57
C HIS A 62 -15.22 -14.91 11.64
N GLN A 63 -15.79 -15.59 10.65
CA GLN A 63 -15.77 -17.05 10.58
C GLN A 63 -14.38 -17.59 10.27
N GLU A 64 -14.13 -18.83 10.66
CA GLU A 64 -12.95 -19.58 10.24
C GLU A 64 -13.22 -20.25 8.87
N PHE A 65 -12.21 -20.23 8.02
CA PHE A 65 -12.25 -20.87 6.71
C PHE A 65 -11.18 -21.96 6.64
N ILE A 66 -11.51 -23.07 6.04
CA ILE A 66 -10.54 -24.13 5.69
C ILE A 66 -10.09 -23.87 4.26
N LEU A 67 -8.78 -23.77 4.06
CA LEU A 67 -8.21 -23.59 2.73
C LEU A 67 -7.97 -24.95 2.07
N GLU A 68 -8.48 -25.13 0.85
CA GLU A 68 -8.29 -26.31 -0.01
C GLU A 68 -7.84 -25.93 -1.41
N LYS A 69 -7.68 -24.62 -1.67
CA LYS A 69 -7.21 -24.02 -2.91
C LYS A 69 -6.60 -22.65 -2.67
N ASP A 70 -6.06 -22.05 -3.72
CA ASP A 70 -5.55 -20.69 -3.71
C ASP A 70 -6.70 -19.71 -3.48
N GLU A 71 -6.44 -18.69 -2.68
CA GLU A 71 -7.41 -17.64 -2.33
C GLU A 71 -6.78 -16.26 -2.48
N PHE A 72 -7.61 -15.21 -2.64
CA PHE A 72 -7.13 -13.85 -2.73
C PHE A 72 -7.95 -12.87 -1.90
N PHE A 73 -7.31 -11.72 -1.62
CA PHE A 73 -7.95 -10.51 -1.09
C PHE A 73 -7.46 -9.32 -1.88
N LEU A 74 -8.38 -8.56 -2.46
CA LEU A 74 -8.10 -7.27 -3.10
C LEU A 74 -8.87 -6.18 -2.35
N LEU A 75 -8.16 -5.17 -1.88
CA LEU A 75 -8.74 -3.97 -1.31
C LEU A 75 -8.55 -2.81 -2.29
N SER A 76 -9.65 -2.24 -2.77
CA SER A 76 -9.66 -1.03 -3.58
C SER A 76 -10.19 0.15 -2.78
N TYR A 77 -9.67 1.34 -3.05
CA TYR A 77 -10.07 2.58 -2.40
C TYR A 77 -10.71 3.51 -3.42
N ASN A 78 -11.94 3.94 -3.13
CA ASN A 78 -12.77 4.85 -3.93
C ASN A 78 -13.07 4.39 -5.38
N GLU A 79 -12.61 3.22 -5.78
CA GLU A 79 -12.78 2.69 -7.13
C GLU A 79 -13.25 1.24 -7.10
N LYS A 80 -14.30 0.93 -7.87
CA LYS A 80 -14.75 -0.45 -8.06
C LYS A 80 -13.96 -1.10 -9.18
N VAL A 81 -13.40 -2.26 -8.90
CA VAL A 81 -12.62 -3.05 -9.86
C VAL A 81 -13.47 -4.19 -10.41
N ILE A 82 -13.54 -4.32 -11.73
CA ILE A 82 -14.27 -5.38 -12.43
C ILE A 82 -13.51 -5.77 -13.72
N PRO A 83 -13.37 -7.04 -14.04
CA PRO A 83 -13.65 -8.23 -13.22
C PRO A 83 -12.55 -8.48 -12.18
N VAL A 84 -12.89 -9.20 -11.10
CA VAL A 84 -11.95 -9.66 -10.08
C VAL A 84 -12.09 -11.17 -9.95
N ASP A 85 -11.05 -11.91 -10.35
CA ASP A 85 -10.93 -13.34 -10.20
C ASP A 85 -9.49 -13.70 -9.81
N ILE A 86 -9.26 -14.95 -9.44
CA ILE A 86 -7.97 -15.39 -8.93
C ILE A 86 -6.84 -15.34 -9.99
N GLU A 87 -7.16 -15.57 -11.25
CA GLU A 87 -6.18 -15.55 -12.36
C GLU A 87 -5.72 -14.12 -12.62
N ARG A 88 -6.63 -13.16 -12.60
CA ARG A 88 -6.30 -11.75 -12.71
C ARG A 88 -5.45 -11.29 -11.54
N GLU A 89 -5.81 -11.65 -10.31
CA GLU A 89 -5.04 -11.27 -9.12
C GLU A 89 -3.63 -11.86 -9.13
N LYS A 90 -3.47 -13.08 -9.61
CA LYS A 90 -2.16 -13.70 -9.82
C LYS A 90 -1.33 -12.96 -10.87
N LEU A 91 -1.97 -12.53 -11.96
CA LEU A 91 -1.30 -11.74 -12.99
C LEU A 91 -0.83 -10.38 -12.43
N GLU A 92 -1.67 -9.67 -11.68
CA GLU A 92 -1.30 -8.40 -11.05
C GLU A 92 -0.20 -8.56 -9.99
N TYR A 93 -0.22 -9.67 -9.25
CA TYR A 93 0.89 -10.03 -8.37
C TYR A 93 2.20 -10.21 -9.14
N CYS A 94 2.19 -10.97 -10.23
CA CYS A 94 3.37 -11.18 -11.07
C CYS A 94 3.88 -9.85 -11.68
N ARG A 95 2.98 -9.00 -12.16
CA ARG A 95 3.33 -7.66 -12.66
C ARG A 95 3.99 -6.79 -11.59
N THR A 96 3.44 -6.81 -10.40
CA THR A 96 3.99 -6.08 -9.25
C THR A 96 5.38 -6.60 -8.90
N LEU A 97 5.55 -7.92 -8.84
CA LEU A 97 6.84 -8.56 -8.58
C LEU A 97 7.89 -8.18 -9.64
N VAL A 98 7.54 -8.29 -10.92
CA VAL A 98 8.44 -7.92 -12.03
C VAL A 98 8.80 -6.43 -11.97
N TYR A 99 7.85 -5.56 -11.66
CA TYR A 99 8.12 -4.12 -11.48
C TYR A 99 9.18 -3.87 -10.41
N TRP A 100 9.05 -4.48 -9.24
CA TRP A 100 9.99 -4.29 -8.14
C TRP A 100 11.36 -4.93 -8.41
N LEU A 101 11.38 -6.13 -8.99
CA LEU A 101 12.63 -6.79 -9.39
C LEU A 101 13.39 -5.98 -10.45
N ASN A 102 12.70 -5.48 -11.48
CA ASN A 102 13.32 -4.61 -12.48
C ASN A 102 13.83 -3.30 -11.89
N TRP A 103 13.15 -2.79 -10.86
CA TRP A 103 13.61 -1.58 -10.20
C TRP A 103 14.88 -1.85 -9.37
N THR A 104 14.90 -2.91 -8.57
CA THR A 104 16.06 -3.27 -7.75
C THR A 104 17.25 -3.72 -8.58
N ASP A 105 17.03 -4.36 -9.74
CA ASP A 105 18.10 -4.80 -10.63
C ASP A 105 18.91 -3.64 -11.21
N ARG A 106 18.30 -2.49 -11.40
CA ARG A 106 18.98 -1.25 -11.84
C ARG A 106 19.81 -0.58 -10.74
N THR A 107 19.63 -0.99 -9.50
CA THR A 107 20.36 -0.44 -8.35
C THR A 107 21.81 -0.90 -8.38
N ARG A 108 22.74 0.05 -8.18
CA ARG A 108 24.16 -0.27 -8.00
C ARG A 108 24.33 -1.29 -6.86
N LYS A 109 25.04 -2.37 -7.14
CA LYS A 109 25.34 -3.40 -6.14
C LYS A 109 26.57 -3.03 -5.31
N PHE A 110 26.53 -3.43 -4.05
CA PHE A 110 27.58 -3.20 -3.06
C PHE A 110 28.13 -4.52 -2.55
N THR A 111 29.41 -4.55 -2.20
CA THR A 111 30.08 -5.76 -1.70
C THR A 111 29.70 -6.09 -0.25
N ILE A 112 29.30 -5.09 0.53
CA ILE A 112 28.89 -5.23 1.91
C ILE A 112 27.52 -4.57 2.13
N TYR A 113 26.73 -5.11 3.04
CA TYR A 113 25.40 -4.61 3.43
C TYR A 113 24.38 -4.47 2.27
N ASN A 114 24.57 -5.18 1.16
CA ASN A 114 23.75 -5.02 -0.03
C ASN A 114 22.25 -5.20 0.27
N ASP A 115 21.89 -6.21 1.07
CA ASP A 115 20.47 -6.49 1.41
C ASP A 115 19.84 -5.37 2.22
N ILE A 116 20.59 -4.79 3.17
CA ILE A 116 20.12 -3.68 4.00
C ILE A 116 19.96 -2.42 3.15
N ILE A 117 20.92 -2.16 2.26
CA ILE A 117 20.88 -1.03 1.32
C ILE A 117 19.66 -1.18 0.40
N GLU A 118 19.47 -2.34 -0.22
CA GLU A 118 18.35 -2.61 -1.11
C GLU A 118 17.01 -2.43 -0.39
N ARG A 119 16.88 -2.92 0.84
CA ARG A 119 15.67 -2.72 1.65
C ARG A 119 15.41 -1.24 1.95
N SER A 120 16.44 -0.49 2.29
CA SER A 120 16.33 0.96 2.54
C SER A 120 15.88 1.71 1.28
N LEU A 121 16.42 1.33 0.13
CA LEU A 121 16.06 1.93 -1.16
C LEU A 121 14.62 1.63 -1.57
N LEU A 122 14.14 0.41 -1.34
CA LEU A 122 12.73 0.06 -1.53
C LEU A 122 11.83 0.93 -0.67
N THR A 123 12.22 1.22 0.56
CA THR A 123 11.49 2.12 1.45
C THR A 123 11.44 3.54 0.89
N LEU A 124 12.57 4.11 0.46
CA LEU A 124 12.60 5.43 -0.18
C LEU A 124 11.76 5.48 -1.46
N LYS A 125 11.81 4.42 -2.25
CA LYS A 125 10.97 4.31 -3.45
C LYS A 125 9.48 4.29 -3.14
N MET A 126 9.05 3.61 -2.08
CA MET A 126 7.65 3.61 -1.64
C MET A 126 7.17 4.97 -1.15
N MET A 127 8.07 5.83 -0.67
CA MET A 127 7.76 7.21 -0.28
C MET A 127 7.66 8.17 -1.47
N SER A 128 8.05 7.74 -2.67
CA SER A 128 7.95 8.55 -3.89
C SER A 128 6.53 8.50 -4.45
N PHE A 129 5.89 9.66 -4.59
CA PHE A 129 4.58 9.80 -5.19
C PHE A 129 4.66 9.80 -6.72
N TYR A 130 3.53 9.55 -7.41
CA TYR A 130 3.54 9.39 -8.88
C TYR A 130 3.96 10.66 -9.63
N ASN A 131 3.72 11.85 -9.07
CA ASN A 131 4.11 13.15 -9.65
C ASN A 131 5.59 13.49 -9.44
N GLY A 132 6.35 12.68 -8.69
CA GLY A 132 7.76 12.89 -8.39
C GLY A 132 8.05 13.45 -7.00
N ALA A 133 7.03 13.90 -6.25
CA ALA A 133 7.20 14.30 -4.86
C ALA A 133 7.69 13.12 -4.00
N VAL A 134 8.47 13.42 -2.97
CA VAL A 134 8.88 12.43 -1.97
C VAL A 134 8.31 12.83 -0.62
N LEU A 135 7.52 11.96 -0.03
CA LEU A 135 6.92 12.18 1.29
C LEU A 135 7.98 12.00 2.37
N ALA A 136 7.97 12.83 3.40
CA ALA A 136 8.88 12.66 4.52
C ALA A 136 8.51 11.43 5.37
N SER A 137 7.22 11.10 5.47
CA SER A 137 6.73 9.86 6.09
C SER A 137 5.38 9.46 5.50
N LEU A 138 5.10 8.14 5.44
CA LEU A 138 3.79 7.61 5.04
C LEU A 138 2.83 7.45 6.23
N THR A 139 3.32 7.58 7.44
CA THR A 139 2.55 7.34 8.66
C THR A 139 2.09 8.63 9.31
N THR A 140 0.92 8.58 9.95
CA THR A 140 0.53 9.59 10.93
C THR A 140 1.22 9.26 12.25
N SER A 141 2.18 10.09 12.65
CA SER A 141 2.86 9.94 13.93
C SER A 141 1.94 10.36 15.09
N LEU A 142 2.29 9.90 16.28
CA LEU A 142 1.79 10.52 17.50
C LEU A 142 2.17 12.00 17.49
N PRO A 143 1.34 12.92 18.04
CA PRO A 143 1.69 14.32 18.13
C PRO A 143 3.02 14.48 18.87
N GLU A 144 3.94 15.27 18.32
CA GLU A 144 5.22 15.60 18.97
C GLU A 144 4.96 16.33 20.29
N ALA A 145 3.98 17.23 20.29
CA ALA A 145 3.53 17.96 21.46
C ALA A 145 2.00 17.97 21.52
N VAL A 146 1.41 17.14 22.39
CA VAL A 146 -0.06 17.02 22.52
C VAL A 146 -0.67 18.36 22.93
N GLY A 147 -1.61 18.87 22.11
CA GLY A 147 -2.30 20.13 22.36
C GLY A 147 -1.51 21.41 21.99
N GLU A 148 -0.29 21.26 21.52
CA GLU A 148 0.60 22.35 21.12
C GLU A 148 0.66 22.55 19.60
N VAL A 149 1.33 23.61 19.16
CA VAL A 149 1.46 23.97 17.73
C VAL A 149 2.50 23.13 17.00
N ARG A 150 3.41 22.47 17.71
CA ARG A 150 4.52 21.70 17.16
C ARG A 150 4.10 20.30 16.74
N ASN A 151 3.15 20.21 15.80
CA ASN A 151 2.69 18.94 15.26
C ASN A 151 2.78 18.97 13.74
N TRP A 152 3.93 18.57 13.22
CA TRP A 152 4.23 18.64 11.80
C TRP A 152 3.61 17.46 11.06
N ASP A 153 3.03 17.71 9.90
CA ASP A 153 2.54 16.66 9.04
C ASP A 153 3.65 16.19 8.07
N TYR A 154 4.22 15.05 8.37
CA TYR A 154 5.29 14.44 7.56
C TYR A 154 4.79 13.73 6.29
N ARG A 155 3.48 13.65 6.06
CA ARG A 155 2.90 13.10 4.83
C ARG A 155 3.04 14.05 3.64
N PHE A 156 3.54 15.27 3.86
CA PHE A 156 3.88 16.22 2.81
C PHE A 156 5.31 16.05 2.30
N CYS A 157 5.58 16.67 1.16
CA CYS A 157 6.92 16.76 0.61
C CYS A 157 7.71 17.85 1.32
N TRP A 158 8.65 17.46 2.18
CA TRP A 158 9.61 18.36 2.81
C TRP A 158 10.83 18.43 1.90
N LEU A 159 11.15 19.63 1.39
CA LEU A 159 12.21 19.82 0.39
C LEU A 159 13.58 19.32 0.88
N ARG A 160 13.91 19.53 2.14
CA ARG A 160 15.15 19.03 2.75
C ARG A 160 15.23 17.51 2.66
N ASP A 161 14.21 16.81 3.14
CA ASP A 161 14.17 15.33 3.20
C ASP A 161 14.13 14.72 1.81
N ALA A 162 13.32 15.33 0.94
CA ALA A 162 13.22 14.93 -0.47
C ALA A 162 14.55 15.08 -1.19
N SER A 163 15.28 16.18 -0.99
CA SER A 163 16.56 16.42 -1.63
C SER A 163 17.60 15.37 -1.25
N MET A 164 17.70 15.00 0.03
CA MET A 164 18.61 13.95 0.50
C MET A 164 18.24 12.58 -0.08
N SER A 165 16.95 12.26 -0.13
CA SER A 165 16.43 11.01 -0.69
C SER A 165 16.72 10.91 -2.17
N ILE A 166 16.47 11.98 -2.92
CA ILE A 166 16.70 12.05 -4.38
C ILE A 166 18.19 12.00 -4.73
N GLU A 167 19.04 12.69 -3.97
CA GLU A 167 20.50 12.62 -4.13
C GLU A 167 20.98 11.17 -3.96
N THR A 168 20.49 10.49 -2.93
CA THR A 168 20.83 9.08 -2.69
C THR A 168 20.38 8.20 -3.84
N LEU A 169 19.11 8.29 -4.27
CA LEU A 169 18.60 7.53 -5.41
C LEU A 169 19.37 7.79 -6.69
N PHE A 170 19.76 9.03 -6.96
CA PHE A 170 20.56 9.38 -8.12
C PHE A 170 21.95 8.70 -8.11
N LYS A 171 22.67 8.78 -6.97
CA LYS A 171 24.02 8.20 -6.81
C LYS A 171 24.05 6.69 -7.01
N ILE A 172 22.95 6.01 -6.79
CA ILE A 172 22.87 4.55 -6.88
C ILE A 172 22.21 4.04 -8.17
N GLY A 173 21.97 4.92 -9.17
CA GLY A 173 21.53 4.54 -10.50
C GLY A 173 20.08 4.93 -10.86
N HIS A 174 19.32 5.56 -9.97
CA HIS A 174 17.93 5.95 -10.21
C HIS A 174 17.78 7.42 -10.64
N ALA A 175 18.47 7.81 -11.72
CA ALA A 175 18.41 9.17 -12.27
C ALA A 175 16.99 9.61 -12.71
N ASP A 176 16.11 8.66 -13.03
CA ASP A 176 14.70 8.92 -13.34
C ASP A 176 13.92 9.50 -12.15
N ALA A 177 14.25 9.12 -10.91
CA ALA A 177 13.68 9.69 -9.71
C ALA A 177 14.04 11.19 -9.59
N ALA A 178 15.31 11.54 -9.82
CA ALA A 178 15.76 12.93 -9.80
C ALA A 178 15.06 13.79 -10.87
N ARG A 179 14.94 13.27 -12.11
CA ARG A 179 14.21 13.98 -13.19
C ARG A 179 12.74 14.22 -12.86
N LYS A 180 12.05 13.23 -12.27
CA LYS A 180 10.65 13.38 -11.85
C LYS A 180 10.50 14.41 -10.74
N PHE A 181 11.38 14.38 -9.75
CA PHE A 181 11.38 15.35 -8.65
C PHE A 181 11.61 16.77 -9.16
N MET A 182 12.58 16.98 -10.07
CA MET A 182 12.82 18.31 -10.68
C MET A 182 11.59 18.82 -11.43
N LYS A 183 10.90 17.94 -12.17
CA LYS A 183 9.63 18.32 -12.83
C LYS A 183 8.56 18.71 -11.82
N PHE A 184 8.44 17.97 -10.71
CA PHE A 184 7.52 18.31 -9.63
C PHE A 184 7.82 19.71 -9.09
N ILE A 185 9.07 20.01 -8.74
CA ILE A 185 9.47 21.32 -8.22
C ILE A 185 9.17 22.45 -9.24
N GLN A 186 9.36 22.23 -10.53
CA GLN A 186 9.08 23.22 -11.58
C GLN A 186 7.58 23.44 -11.82
N SER A 187 6.72 22.51 -11.39
CA SER A 187 5.26 22.56 -11.57
C SER A 187 4.50 23.06 -10.35
N THR A 188 5.20 23.32 -9.25
CA THR A 188 4.64 23.80 -7.98
C THR A 188 4.86 25.30 -7.82
#